data_9e992e0e9ce04d41b5892467b350654a
#
_entry.id   9e992e0e9ce04d41b5892467b350654a
#
_cell.length_a   1.000
_cell.length_b   1.000
_cell.length_c   1.000
_cell.angle_alpha   90.00
_cell.angle_beta   90.00
_cell.angle_gamma   90.00
#
_symmetry.space_group_name_H-M   'P 1'
#
loop_
_entity.id
_entity.type
_entity.pdbx_description
1 polymer ?
#
loop_
_entity_poly.entity_id
_entity_poly.type
_entity_poly.pdbx_seq_one_letter_code
_entity_poly.pdbx_strand_id
1 'polypeptide(L)'
;FAAALANGESYREQVAALAAEGVSVDDAVFRITTDDVREACDLFAPVAEATQGVDGRVSIEVDPRLAQDADATASMAQKLSQTIDRPNALIKIPATEKGLPSIAATIAEGISVNVTLIFSLERYRGVINAYMEGLERALENGKDLSTIHSVASFFVSRVDTEVDKRLDAVGSAEAVSLKGKAGLANARLAYQVYEQSLQTERWKRLASAGANPQRPLWASTGVKDPNLPDTLYVTELVAPNTVNTMPEKTLDATYDHADVTGDTVSGTYEESAEVLDAVARQGVSYREVVELLETEGLEKFDKSWEELLETCLLYTSDAADDSLRV
;
A
#
# COMPACT_ATOMS: atom_id res chain seq x y z
N PHE A 1 -8.41 2.43 -11.40
CA PHE A 1 -9.54 1.83 -12.14
C PHE A 1 -10.49 2.89 -12.70
N ALA A 2 -11.03 3.85 -11.91
CA ALA A 2 -12.00 4.84 -12.41
C ALA A 2 -11.52 5.57 -13.69
N ALA A 3 -10.27 6.04 -13.72
CA ALA A 3 -9.70 6.69 -14.90
C ALA A 3 -9.52 5.74 -16.09
N ALA A 4 -9.18 4.48 -15.85
CA ALA A 4 -9.06 3.46 -16.88
C ALA A 4 -10.44 3.11 -17.49
N LEU A 5 -11.44 2.91 -16.64
CA LEU A 5 -12.83 2.71 -17.07
C LEU A 5 -13.33 3.92 -17.88
N ALA A 6 -13.12 5.16 -17.41
CA ALA A 6 -13.61 6.37 -18.07
C ALA A 6 -12.97 6.63 -19.44
N ASN A 7 -11.76 6.14 -19.71
CA ASN A 7 -11.02 6.41 -20.93
C ASN A 7 -10.81 5.16 -21.82
N GLY A 8 -11.20 3.97 -21.37
CA GLY A 8 -10.87 2.70 -22.00
C GLY A 8 -12.01 2.14 -22.87
N GLU A 9 -11.80 2.07 -24.19
CA GLU A 9 -12.69 1.29 -25.06
C GLU A 9 -12.67 -0.21 -24.71
N SER A 10 -11.60 -0.70 -24.10
CA SER A 10 -11.39 -2.10 -23.70
C SER A 10 -12.43 -2.63 -22.70
N TYR A 11 -13.01 -1.77 -21.89
CA TYR A 11 -14.01 -2.19 -20.89
C TYR A 11 -15.45 -2.18 -21.39
N ARG A 12 -15.73 -1.59 -22.58
CA ARG A 12 -17.10 -1.42 -23.06
C ARG A 12 -17.84 -2.73 -23.24
N GLU A 13 -17.21 -3.73 -23.84
CA GLU A 13 -17.82 -5.03 -24.07
C GLU A 13 -18.12 -5.75 -22.75
N GLN A 14 -17.18 -5.72 -21.81
CA GLN A 14 -17.35 -6.34 -20.49
C GLN A 14 -18.46 -5.65 -19.68
N VAL A 15 -18.47 -4.31 -19.65
CA VAL A 15 -19.50 -3.54 -18.95
C VAL A 15 -20.87 -3.78 -19.57
N ALA A 16 -20.99 -3.80 -20.91
CA ALA A 16 -22.23 -4.08 -21.62
C ALA A 16 -22.76 -5.49 -21.31
N ALA A 17 -21.89 -6.49 -21.26
CA ALA A 17 -22.27 -7.86 -20.90
C ALA A 17 -22.79 -7.93 -19.45
N LEU A 18 -22.10 -7.30 -18.50
CA LEU A 18 -22.51 -7.26 -17.10
C LEU A 18 -23.83 -6.52 -16.90
N ALA A 19 -24.05 -5.41 -17.64
CA ALA A 19 -25.32 -4.70 -17.64
C ALA A 19 -26.48 -5.57 -18.17
N ALA A 20 -26.23 -6.33 -19.25
CA ALA A 20 -27.23 -7.26 -19.81
C ALA A 20 -27.56 -8.44 -18.87
N GLU A 21 -26.61 -8.85 -18.04
CA GLU A 21 -26.84 -9.84 -16.97
C GLU A 21 -27.66 -9.28 -15.80
N GLY A 22 -27.81 -7.96 -15.67
CA GLY A 22 -28.50 -7.30 -14.57
C GLY A 22 -27.80 -7.41 -13.23
N VAL A 23 -26.47 -7.52 -13.21
CA VAL A 23 -25.69 -7.55 -11.97
C VAL A 23 -25.68 -6.18 -11.29
N SER A 24 -25.46 -6.17 -9.96
CA SER A 24 -25.28 -4.91 -9.23
C SER A 24 -24.01 -4.19 -9.64
N VAL A 25 -23.94 -2.86 -9.44
CA VAL A 25 -22.73 -2.07 -9.74
C VAL A 25 -21.55 -2.57 -8.91
N ASP A 26 -21.76 -2.88 -7.64
CA ASP A 26 -20.71 -3.47 -6.78
C ASP A 26 -20.19 -4.81 -7.35
N ASP A 27 -21.06 -5.69 -7.82
CA ASP A 27 -20.64 -6.96 -8.44
C ASP A 27 -19.94 -6.72 -9.79
N ALA A 28 -20.38 -5.74 -10.57
CA ALA A 28 -19.71 -5.37 -11.82
C ALA A 28 -18.28 -4.87 -11.55
N VAL A 29 -18.12 -3.93 -10.61
CA VAL A 29 -16.79 -3.43 -10.18
C VAL A 29 -15.93 -4.59 -9.66
N PHE A 30 -16.48 -5.47 -8.83
CA PHE A 30 -15.77 -6.63 -8.31
C PHE A 30 -15.25 -7.53 -9.43
N ARG A 31 -16.10 -7.87 -10.42
CA ARG A 31 -15.71 -8.74 -11.56
C ARG A 31 -14.65 -8.08 -12.43
N ILE A 32 -14.85 -6.81 -12.83
CA ILE A 32 -13.91 -6.07 -13.68
C ILE A 32 -12.54 -5.99 -13.01
N THR A 33 -12.49 -5.58 -11.75
CA THR A 33 -11.21 -5.39 -11.04
C THR A 33 -10.48 -6.70 -10.75
N THR A 34 -11.21 -7.79 -10.47
CA THR A 34 -10.60 -9.11 -10.26
C THR A 34 -10.11 -9.73 -11.56
N ASP A 35 -10.78 -9.51 -12.69
CA ASP A 35 -10.32 -9.96 -13.99
C ASP A 35 -9.04 -9.24 -14.41
N ASP A 36 -9.01 -7.91 -14.30
CA ASP A 36 -7.79 -7.11 -14.57
C ASP A 36 -6.60 -7.55 -13.71
N VAL A 37 -6.82 -7.77 -12.42
CA VAL A 37 -5.74 -8.19 -11.51
C VAL A 37 -5.28 -9.61 -11.84
N ARG A 38 -6.17 -10.50 -12.26
CA ARG A 38 -5.81 -11.85 -12.71
C ARG A 38 -4.94 -11.78 -13.97
N GLU A 39 -5.32 -10.99 -14.96
CA GLU A 39 -4.53 -10.79 -16.17
C GLU A 39 -3.16 -10.17 -15.85
N ALA A 40 -3.11 -9.16 -14.98
CA ALA A 40 -1.86 -8.57 -14.54
C ALA A 40 -0.98 -9.59 -13.79
N CYS A 41 -1.56 -10.44 -12.94
CA CYS A 41 -0.83 -11.55 -12.30
C CYS A 41 -0.23 -12.52 -13.33
N ASP A 42 -0.96 -12.83 -14.38
CA ASP A 42 -0.48 -13.72 -15.46
C ASP A 42 0.66 -13.07 -16.24
N LEU A 43 0.60 -11.77 -16.54
CA LEU A 43 1.68 -11.02 -17.15
C LEU A 43 2.96 -11.00 -16.31
N PHE A 44 2.83 -10.88 -14.98
CA PHE A 44 3.95 -10.86 -14.04
C PHE A 44 4.40 -12.24 -13.56
N ALA A 45 3.71 -13.33 -13.92
CA ALA A 45 4.05 -14.69 -13.50
C ALA A 45 5.50 -15.07 -13.81
N PRO A 46 6.10 -14.76 -14.98
CA PRO A 46 7.50 -15.08 -15.25
C PRO A 46 8.48 -14.40 -14.28
N VAL A 47 8.18 -13.16 -13.84
CA VAL A 47 8.99 -12.45 -12.85
C VAL A 47 8.82 -13.09 -11.47
N ALA A 48 7.59 -13.43 -11.11
CA ALA A 48 7.30 -14.10 -9.83
C ALA A 48 7.99 -15.46 -9.73
N GLU A 49 7.99 -16.24 -10.81
CA GLU A 49 8.69 -17.52 -10.88
C GLU A 49 10.23 -17.36 -10.77
N ALA A 50 10.80 -16.43 -11.53
CA ALA A 50 12.24 -16.18 -11.55
C ALA A 50 12.77 -15.68 -10.20
N THR A 51 11.94 -14.98 -9.42
CA THR A 51 12.29 -14.43 -8.10
C THR A 51 11.77 -15.27 -6.93
N GLN A 52 11.26 -16.47 -7.20
CA GLN A 52 10.67 -17.35 -6.17
C GLN A 52 9.56 -16.64 -5.36
N GLY A 53 8.74 -15.83 -6.04
CA GLY A 53 7.62 -15.12 -5.47
C GLY A 53 7.97 -13.83 -4.71
N VAL A 54 9.23 -13.39 -4.73
CA VAL A 54 9.64 -12.14 -4.07
C VAL A 54 9.09 -10.91 -4.82
N ASP A 55 9.25 -10.87 -6.13
CA ASP A 55 8.76 -9.81 -7.01
C ASP A 55 7.68 -10.32 -7.99
N GLY A 56 7.24 -9.49 -8.92
CA GLY A 56 6.20 -9.86 -9.87
C GLY A 56 4.81 -10.00 -9.24
N ARG A 57 4.54 -9.27 -8.17
CA ARG A 57 3.28 -9.31 -7.43
C ARG A 57 2.35 -8.19 -7.82
N VAL A 58 1.04 -8.47 -7.80
CA VAL A 58 -0.02 -7.52 -8.11
C VAL A 58 -0.93 -7.40 -6.88
N SER A 59 -1.29 -6.16 -6.53
CA SER A 59 -2.14 -5.89 -5.36
C SER A 59 -3.55 -5.47 -5.78
N ILE A 60 -4.56 -6.00 -5.09
CA ILE A 60 -5.95 -5.53 -5.13
C ILE A 60 -6.43 -5.18 -3.74
N GLU A 61 -7.13 -4.07 -3.61
CA GLU A 61 -7.61 -3.58 -2.32
C GLU A 61 -8.99 -4.11 -1.99
N VAL A 62 -9.22 -4.44 -0.71
CA VAL A 62 -10.56 -4.70 -0.19
C VAL A 62 -11.42 -3.44 -0.30
N ASP A 63 -12.73 -3.59 -0.30
CA ASP A 63 -13.66 -2.46 -0.28
C ASP A 63 -13.36 -1.56 0.93
N PRO A 64 -12.98 -0.28 0.72
CA PRO A 64 -12.59 0.62 1.80
C PRO A 64 -13.72 0.89 2.80
N ARG A 65 -14.98 0.75 2.40
CA ARG A 65 -16.16 0.89 3.28
C ARG A 65 -16.16 -0.14 4.43
N LEU A 66 -15.36 -1.21 4.31
CA LEU A 66 -15.23 -2.27 5.32
C LEU A 66 -14.09 -1.99 6.34
N ALA A 67 -13.33 -0.90 6.19
CA ALA A 67 -12.11 -0.63 6.98
C ALA A 67 -12.31 -0.57 8.50
N GLN A 68 -13.55 -0.44 8.98
CA GLN A 68 -13.92 -0.44 10.40
C GLN A 68 -14.54 -1.77 10.89
N ASP A 69 -14.69 -2.76 9.99
CA ASP A 69 -15.23 -4.08 10.28
C ASP A 69 -14.21 -5.17 9.93
N ALA A 70 -13.58 -5.73 10.96
CA ALA A 70 -12.51 -6.71 10.79
C ALA A 70 -12.99 -8.02 10.14
N ASP A 71 -14.16 -8.50 10.50
CA ASP A 71 -14.69 -9.78 10.00
C ASP A 71 -15.13 -9.63 8.53
N ALA A 72 -15.80 -8.53 8.20
CA ALA A 72 -16.20 -8.21 6.82
C ALA A 72 -14.96 -8.02 5.93
N THR A 73 -13.93 -7.32 6.41
CA THR A 73 -12.65 -7.13 5.70
C THR A 73 -11.96 -8.47 5.43
N ALA A 74 -11.85 -9.34 6.44
CA ALA A 74 -11.23 -10.66 6.27
C ALA A 74 -12.02 -11.54 5.29
N SER A 75 -13.36 -11.52 5.37
CA SER A 75 -14.24 -12.24 4.45
C SER A 75 -14.07 -11.75 3.00
N MET A 76 -14.00 -10.44 2.81
CA MET A 76 -13.76 -9.83 1.48
C MET A 76 -12.37 -10.21 0.94
N ALA A 77 -11.34 -10.20 1.79
CA ALA A 77 -10.00 -10.61 1.41
C ALA A 77 -9.95 -12.07 0.93
N GLN A 78 -10.65 -12.98 1.61
CA GLN A 78 -10.79 -14.38 1.19
C GLN A 78 -11.51 -14.49 -0.16
N LYS A 79 -12.62 -13.77 -0.34
CA LYS A 79 -13.38 -13.74 -1.60
C LYS A 79 -12.51 -13.26 -2.76
N LEU A 80 -11.75 -12.18 -2.58
CA LEU A 80 -10.82 -11.65 -3.59
C LEU A 80 -9.74 -12.67 -3.93
N SER A 81 -9.09 -13.24 -2.93
CA SER A 81 -8.03 -14.24 -3.13
C SER A 81 -8.52 -15.46 -3.90
N GLN A 82 -9.68 -16.01 -3.53
CA GLN A 82 -10.29 -17.16 -4.20
C GLN A 82 -10.71 -16.84 -5.63
N THR A 83 -11.22 -15.62 -5.89
CA THR A 83 -11.68 -15.22 -7.22
C THR A 83 -10.52 -14.99 -8.17
N ILE A 84 -9.44 -14.35 -7.70
CA ILE A 84 -8.25 -14.09 -8.51
C ILE A 84 -7.49 -15.39 -8.77
N ASP A 85 -7.35 -16.23 -7.76
CA ASP A 85 -6.70 -17.56 -7.84
C ASP A 85 -5.32 -17.51 -8.52
N ARG A 86 -4.45 -16.62 -8.02
CA ARG A 86 -3.07 -16.46 -8.49
C ARG A 86 -2.10 -16.33 -7.32
N PRO A 87 -0.98 -17.07 -7.32
CA PRO A 87 -0.04 -17.11 -6.19
C PRO A 87 0.73 -15.79 -6.00
N ASN A 88 0.81 -14.96 -7.02
CA ASN A 88 1.46 -13.66 -6.99
C ASN A 88 0.51 -12.48 -6.71
N ALA A 89 -0.74 -12.74 -6.36
CA ALA A 89 -1.66 -11.72 -5.88
C ALA A 89 -1.38 -11.36 -4.42
N LEU A 90 -1.54 -10.09 -4.08
CA LEU A 90 -1.53 -9.56 -2.72
C LEU A 90 -2.88 -8.89 -2.45
N ILE A 91 -3.54 -9.27 -1.37
CA ILE A 91 -4.75 -8.57 -0.96
C ILE A 91 -4.36 -7.37 -0.11
N LYS A 92 -4.78 -6.17 -0.54
CA LYS A 92 -4.41 -4.92 0.11
C LYS A 92 -5.43 -4.54 1.18
N ILE A 93 -4.95 -4.36 2.43
CA ILE A 93 -5.79 -4.11 3.61
C ILE A 93 -5.25 -2.88 4.36
N PRO A 94 -6.11 -1.89 4.70
CA PRO A 94 -5.70 -0.72 5.47
C PRO A 94 -5.25 -1.08 6.90
N ALA A 95 -4.18 -0.44 7.35
CA ALA A 95 -3.60 -0.62 8.68
C ALA A 95 -4.34 0.16 9.78
N THR A 96 -5.68 0.23 9.73
CA THR A 96 -6.46 0.82 10.83
C THR A 96 -6.35 -0.04 12.09
N GLU A 97 -6.68 0.50 13.26
CA GLU A 97 -6.75 -0.33 14.48
C GLU A 97 -7.70 -1.52 14.32
N LYS A 98 -8.81 -1.30 13.62
CA LYS A 98 -9.78 -2.35 13.30
C LYS A 98 -9.30 -3.28 12.18
N GLY A 99 -8.41 -2.80 11.31
CA GLY A 99 -7.80 -3.58 10.24
C GLY A 99 -6.74 -4.57 10.72
N LEU A 100 -6.03 -4.28 11.82
CA LEU A 100 -4.96 -5.17 12.32
C LEU A 100 -5.44 -6.62 12.58
N PRO A 101 -6.58 -6.87 13.23
CA PRO A 101 -7.11 -8.23 13.39
C PRO A 101 -7.45 -8.92 12.06
N SER A 102 -7.98 -8.17 11.07
CA SER A 102 -8.29 -8.74 9.75
C SER A 102 -7.04 -9.12 8.96
N ILE A 103 -5.95 -8.35 9.11
CA ILE A 103 -4.64 -8.68 8.53
C ILE A 103 -4.16 -10.03 9.08
N ALA A 104 -4.14 -10.19 10.42
CA ALA A 104 -3.74 -11.44 11.05
C ALA A 104 -4.63 -12.62 10.63
N ALA A 105 -5.95 -12.42 10.57
CA ALA A 105 -6.91 -13.45 10.14
C ALA A 105 -6.69 -13.86 8.67
N THR A 106 -6.45 -12.90 7.78
CA THR A 106 -6.21 -13.15 6.35
C THR A 106 -4.91 -13.94 6.15
N ILE A 107 -3.84 -13.57 6.84
CA ILE A 107 -2.56 -14.29 6.77
C ILE A 107 -2.67 -15.69 7.37
N ALA A 108 -3.46 -15.87 8.44
CA ALA A 108 -3.72 -17.19 9.04
C ALA A 108 -4.35 -18.20 8.07
N GLU A 109 -5.05 -17.71 7.04
CA GLU A 109 -5.61 -18.54 5.95
C GLU A 109 -4.61 -18.84 4.83
N GLY A 110 -3.36 -18.35 4.94
CA GLY A 110 -2.32 -18.53 3.94
C GLY A 110 -2.37 -17.52 2.79
N ILE A 111 -3.10 -16.41 2.96
CA ILE A 111 -3.28 -15.38 1.95
C ILE A 111 -2.19 -14.31 2.10
N SER A 112 -1.53 -13.97 1.01
CA SER A 112 -0.50 -12.91 0.95
C SER A 112 -1.16 -11.53 1.01
N VAL A 113 -0.60 -10.60 1.81
CA VAL A 113 -1.22 -9.30 2.11
C VAL A 113 -0.27 -8.12 1.86
N ASN A 114 -0.79 -7.08 1.22
CA ASN A 114 -0.21 -5.75 1.19
C ASN A 114 -0.89 -4.88 2.24
N VAL A 115 -0.22 -4.59 3.35
CA VAL A 115 -0.78 -3.72 4.39
C VAL A 115 -0.54 -2.26 4.01
N THR A 116 -1.60 -1.44 3.96
CA THR A 116 -1.52 -0.06 3.44
C THR A 116 -1.95 0.99 4.45
N LEU A 117 -1.76 2.28 4.11
CA LEU A 117 -2.06 3.43 4.96
C LEU A 117 -1.29 3.45 6.27
N ILE A 118 -0.01 3.10 6.22
CA ILE A 118 0.89 3.19 7.36
C ILE A 118 1.61 4.54 7.30
N PHE A 119 1.43 5.36 8.33
CA PHE A 119 2.05 6.69 8.45
C PHE A 119 2.93 6.81 9.68
N SER A 120 2.71 5.99 10.73
CA SER A 120 3.43 6.09 11.99
C SER A 120 4.26 4.86 12.30
N LEU A 121 5.34 5.09 13.06
CA LEU A 121 6.20 4.00 13.56
C LEU A 121 5.44 3.10 14.55
N GLU A 122 4.52 3.66 15.33
CA GLU A 122 3.67 2.90 16.25
C GLU A 122 2.75 1.96 15.47
N ARG A 123 2.04 2.49 14.46
CA ARG A 123 1.17 1.69 13.60
C ARG A 123 1.95 0.59 12.88
N TYR A 124 3.16 0.91 12.41
CA TYR A 124 4.01 -0.06 11.73
C TYR A 124 4.43 -1.22 12.66
N ARG A 125 4.75 -0.94 13.93
CA ARG A 125 4.97 -2.02 14.91
C ARG A 125 3.73 -2.89 15.11
N GLY A 126 2.54 -2.29 15.13
CA GLY A 126 1.26 -3.01 15.16
C GLY A 126 1.07 -3.91 13.95
N VAL A 127 1.42 -3.43 12.76
CA VAL A 127 1.36 -4.19 11.50
C VAL A 127 2.32 -5.38 11.52
N ILE A 128 3.56 -5.19 11.95
CA ILE A 128 4.55 -6.27 12.10
C ILE A 128 4.04 -7.32 13.09
N ASN A 129 3.45 -6.89 14.20
CA ASN A 129 2.87 -7.82 15.18
C ASN A 129 1.70 -8.62 14.58
N ALA A 130 0.79 -7.97 13.86
CA ALA A 130 -0.34 -8.64 13.21
C ALA A 130 0.13 -9.63 12.13
N TYR A 131 1.19 -9.31 11.39
CA TYR A 131 1.81 -10.22 10.43
C TYR A 131 2.37 -11.47 11.12
N MET A 132 3.18 -11.30 12.18
CA MET A 132 3.74 -12.43 12.93
C MET A 132 2.65 -13.29 13.58
N GLU A 133 1.60 -12.68 14.15
CA GLU A 133 0.45 -13.40 14.70
C GLU A 133 -0.27 -14.22 13.62
N GLY A 134 -0.49 -13.62 12.45
CA GLY A 134 -1.07 -14.32 11.32
C GLY A 134 -0.25 -15.52 10.88
N LEU A 135 1.08 -15.38 10.82
CA LEU A 135 1.99 -16.49 10.49
C LEU A 135 1.99 -17.59 11.55
N GLU A 136 1.96 -17.25 12.84
CA GLU A 136 1.84 -18.22 13.94
C GLU A 136 0.57 -19.05 13.78
N ARG A 137 -0.56 -18.38 13.56
CA ARG A 137 -1.85 -19.05 13.33
C ARG A 137 -1.86 -19.86 12.03
N ALA A 138 -1.23 -19.38 10.95
CA ALA A 138 -1.09 -20.13 9.70
C ALA A 138 -0.29 -21.42 9.92
N LEU A 139 0.79 -21.36 10.68
CA LEU A 139 1.59 -22.53 11.04
C LEU A 139 0.77 -23.56 11.85
N GLU A 140 0.03 -23.10 12.84
CA GLU A 140 -0.90 -23.94 13.64
C GLU A 140 -1.98 -24.60 12.77
N ASN A 141 -2.44 -23.88 11.73
CA ASN A 141 -3.40 -24.38 10.73
C ASN A 141 -2.76 -25.28 9.66
N GLY A 142 -1.47 -25.59 9.77
CA GLY A 142 -0.75 -26.47 8.83
C GLY A 142 -0.48 -25.85 7.46
N LYS A 143 -0.52 -24.52 7.35
CA LYS A 143 -0.17 -23.81 6.11
C LYS A 143 1.34 -23.79 5.90
N ASP A 144 1.77 -23.79 4.65
CA ASP A 144 3.17 -23.60 4.27
C ASP A 144 3.51 -22.10 4.30
N LEU A 145 4.31 -21.68 5.30
CA LEU A 145 4.68 -20.29 5.48
C LEU A 145 5.54 -19.75 4.33
N SER A 146 6.23 -20.61 3.58
CA SER A 146 7.08 -20.18 2.46
C SER A 146 6.28 -19.63 1.27
N THR A 147 4.98 -19.92 1.20
CA THR A 147 4.08 -19.43 0.16
C THR A 147 3.43 -18.08 0.52
N ILE A 148 3.53 -17.67 1.79
CA ILE A 148 2.93 -16.44 2.29
C ILE A 148 3.93 -15.29 2.17
N HIS A 149 3.55 -14.26 1.44
CA HIS A 149 4.35 -13.05 1.27
C HIS A 149 3.58 -11.83 1.77
N SER A 150 4.30 -10.82 2.24
CA SER A 150 3.67 -9.57 2.63
C SER A 150 4.57 -8.39 2.38
N VAL A 151 3.94 -7.24 2.13
CA VAL A 151 4.57 -5.93 2.12
C VAL A 151 3.81 -4.97 3.03
N ALA A 152 4.52 -4.02 3.61
CA ALA A 152 3.98 -2.97 4.45
C ALA A 152 4.16 -1.62 3.75
N SER A 153 3.08 -1.08 3.21
CA SER A 153 3.07 0.17 2.45
C SER A 153 3.13 1.38 3.40
N PHE A 154 4.34 1.88 3.59
CA PHE A 154 4.65 3.03 4.42
C PHE A 154 4.67 4.31 3.56
N PHE A 155 3.84 5.28 3.93
CA PHE A 155 3.59 6.48 3.12
C PHE A 155 4.58 7.59 3.43
N VAL A 156 5.20 8.17 2.41
CA VAL A 156 6.33 9.09 2.55
C VAL A 156 5.94 10.54 2.27
N SER A 157 5.64 10.92 1.03
CA SER A 157 5.47 12.33 0.65
C SER A 157 4.31 13.04 1.35
N ARG A 158 3.28 12.32 1.77
CA ARG A 158 2.17 12.93 2.50
C ARG A 158 2.59 13.45 3.88
N VAL A 159 3.57 12.77 4.51
CA VAL A 159 4.15 13.23 5.79
C VAL A 159 4.86 14.55 5.60
N ASP A 160 5.72 14.67 4.58
CA ASP A 160 6.38 15.94 4.28
C ASP A 160 5.37 17.04 3.98
N THR A 161 4.36 16.77 3.15
CA THR A 161 3.35 17.77 2.77
C THR A 161 2.64 18.36 3.99
N GLU A 162 2.20 17.52 4.95
CA GLU A 162 1.50 18.01 6.14
C GLU A 162 2.45 18.66 7.15
N VAL A 163 3.63 18.09 7.36
CA VAL A 163 4.65 18.69 8.24
C VAL A 163 5.09 20.03 7.71
N ASP A 164 5.40 20.15 6.43
CA ASP A 164 5.85 21.38 5.79
C ASP A 164 4.81 22.50 5.88
N LYS A 165 3.52 22.17 5.68
CA LYS A 165 2.42 23.11 5.90
C LYS A 165 2.38 23.66 7.32
N ARG A 166 2.65 22.82 8.32
CA ARG A 166 2.70 23.25 9.74
C ARG A 166 3.97 24.07 10.02
N LEU A 167 5.11 23.69 9.46
CA LEU A 167 6.36 24.44 9.57
C LEU A 167 6.27 25.83 8.91
N ASP A 168 5.56 25.93 7.78
CA ASP A 168 5.27 27.22 7.14
C ASP A 168 4.43 28.14 8.04
N ALA A 169 3.47 27.57 8.78
CA ALA A 169 2.67 28.34 9.74
C ALA A 169 3.49 28.83 10.94
N VAL A 170 4.54 28.10 11.36
CA VAL A 170 5.51 28.54 12.38
C VAL A 170 6.36 29.69 11.86
N GLY A 171 6.86 29.61 10.63
CA GLY A 171 7.55 30.69 9.90
C GLY A 171 8.94 31.05 10.44
N SER A 172 9.50 30.33 11.40
CA SER A 172 10.87 30.56 11.88
C SER A 172 11.90 30.08 10.85
N ALA A 173 13.09 30.66 10.85
CA ALA A 173 14.17 30.24 9.96
C ALA A 173 14.53 28.74 10.17
N GLU A 174 14.47 28.28 11.42
CA GLU A 174 14.71 26.90 11.76
C GLU A 174 13.59 25.98 11.21
N ALA A 175 12.32 26.36 11.37
CA ALA A 175 11.19 25.62 10.80
C ALA A 175 11.32 25.49 9.28
N VAL A 176 11.63 26.57 8.57
CA VAL A 176 11.83 26.54 7.12
C VAL A 176 12.97 25.61 6.71
N SER A 177 14.05 25.52 7.49
CA SER A 177 15.19 24.65 7.20
C SER A 177 14.89 23.15 7.37
N LEU A 178 13.79 22.79 8.04
CA LEU A 178 13.35 21.40 8.29
C LEU A 178 12.41 20.87 7.21
N LYS A 179 11.93 21.71 6.30
CA LYS A 179 11.01 21.31 5.23
C LYS A 179 11.62 20.24 4.32
N GLY A 180 10.78 19.32 3.85
CA GLY A 180 11.15 18.22 2.97
C GLY A 180 12.01 17.13 3.61
N LYS A 181 12.08 17.06 4.95
CA LYS A 181 12.95 16.12 5.68
C LYS A 181 12.19 15.10 6.52
N ALA A 182 10.98 15.43 6.96
CA ALA A 182 10.24 14.59 7.92
C ALA A 182 9.80 13.25 7.30
N GLY A 183 9.39 13.25 6.04
CA GLY A 183 8.96 12.03 5.34
C GLY A 183 10.09 11.02 5.17
N LEU A 184 11.26 11.47 4.75
CA LEU A 184 12.46 10.63 4.66
C LEU A 184 12.89 10.11 6.04
N ALA A 185 12.95 10.99 7.03
CA ALA A 185 13.32 10.63 8.40
C ALA A 185 12.37 9.56 8.97
N ASN A 186 11.07 9.74 8.78
CA ASN A 186 10.05 8.78 9.22
C ASN A 186 10.20 7.42 8.52
N ALA A 187 10.41 7.40 7.20
CA ALA A 187 10.61 6.16 6.43
C ALA A 187 11.91 5.44 6.85
N ARG A 188 13.01 6.17 7.04
CA ARG A 188 14.28 5.61 7.51
C ARG A 188 14.15 4.97 8.90
N LEU A 189 13.44 5.62 9.82
CA LEU A 189 13.13 5.04 11.14
C LEU A 189 12.18 3.84 11.05
N ALA A 190 11.26 3.82 10.07
CA ALA A 190 10.45 2.63 9.83
C ALA A 190 11.32 1.45 9.37
N TYR A 191 12.32 1.68 8.53
CA TYR A 191 13.28 0.63 8.15
C TYR A 191 14.08 0.11 9.37
N GLN A 192 14.47 0.99 10.29
CA GLN A 192 15.08 0.56 11.57
C GLN A 192 14.14 -0.36 12.37
N VAL A 193 12.85 -0.02 12.43
CA VAL A 193 11.84 -0.88 13.10
C VAL A 193 11.76 -2.25 12.42
N TYR A 194 11.80 -2.29 11.09
CA TYR A 194 11.85 -3.53 10.32
C TYR A 194 13.07 -4.37 10.68
N GLU A 195 14.28 -3.81 10.63
CA GLU A 195 15.51 -4.53 10.99
C GLU A 195 15.46 -5.08 12.42
N GLN A 196 15.01 -4.26 13.37
CA GLN A 196 14.85 -4.67 14.78
C GLN A 196 13.88 -5.85 14.90
N SER A 197 12.79 -5.85 14.15
CA SER A 197 11.80 -6.92 14.19
C SER A 197 12.39 -8.27 13.76
N LEU A 198 13.29 -8.26 12.78
CA LEU A 198 13.98 -9.46 12.29
C LEU A 198 15.00 -10.03 13.29
N GLN A 199 15.40 -9.27 14.30
CA GLN A 199 16.32 -9.74 15.34
C GLN A 199 15.60 -10.41 16.52
N THR A 200 14.28 -10.34 16.58
CA THR A 200 13.48 -10.92 17.67
C THR A 200 13.48 -12.46 17.62
N GLU A 201 13.46 -13.09 18.79
CA GLU A 201 13.35 -14.56 18.86
C GLU A 201 12.02 -15.07 18.29
N ARG A 202 10.96 -14.27 18.33
CA ARG A 202 9.68 -14.57 17.71
C ARG A 202 9.84 -14.71 16.18
N TRP A 203 10.47 -13.72 15.55
CA TRP A 203 10.74 -13.76 14.11
C TRP A 203 11.65 -14.93 13.72
N LYS A 204 12.74 -15.14 14.44
CA LYS A 204 13.69 -16.24 14.15
C LYS A 204 13.01 -17.61 14.15
N ARG A 205 12.06 -17.85 15.04
CA ARG A 205 11.26 -19.09 15.02
C ARG A 205 10.40 -19.21 13.77
N LEU A 206 9.72 -18.15 13.38
CA LEU A 206 8.89 -18.11 12.17
C LEU A 206 9.75 -18.29 10.90
N ALA A 207 10.88 -17.61 10.81
CA ALA A 207 11.83 -17.75 9.71
C ALA A 207 12.37 -19.20 9.61
N SER A 208 12.65 -19.84 10.75
CA SER A 208 13.07 -21.25 10.78
C SER A 208 11.98 -22.22 10.33
N ALA A 209 10.71 -21.80 10.41
CA ALA A 209 9.55 -22.52 9.88
C ALA A 209 9.23 -22.16 8.41
N GLY A 210 10.08 -21.38 7.74
CA GLY A 210 9.96 -21.05 6.33
C GLY A 210 9.29 -19.71 6.04
N ALA A 211 8.99 -18.88 7.05
CA ALA A 211 8.31 -17.59 6.84
C ALA A 211 9.18 -16.60 6.06
N ASN A 212 8.55 -15.87 5.15
CA ASN A 212 9.15 -14.73 4.46
C ASN A 212 8.99 -13.44 5.28
N PRO A 213 9.98 -12.51 5.26
CA PRO A 213 9.83 -11.23 5.93
C PRO A 213 8.76 -10.37 5.26
N GLN A 214 8.03 -9.58 6.06
CA GLN A 214 7.16 -8.53 5.53
C GLN A 214 8.05 -7.37 5.08
N ARG A 215 8.20 -7.18 3.78
CA ARG A 215 9.11 -6.18 3.21
C ARG A 215 8.50 -4.76 3.38
N PRO A 216 9.29 -3.76 3.80
CA PRO A 216 8.86 -2.37 3.70
C PRO A 216 8.61 -2.00 2.23
N LEU A 217 7.49 -1.32 1.97
CA LEU A 217 7.13 -0.78 0.68
C LEU A 217 6.94 0.73 0.82
N TRP A 218 7.79 1.50 0.14
CA TRP A 218 7.65 2.95 0.12
C TRP A 218 6.52 3.34 -0.81
N ALA A 219 5.47 3.93 -0.25
CA ALA A 219 4.28 4.39 -0.95
C ALA A 219 4.19 5.92 -0.92
N SER A 220 3.42 6.49 -1.84
CA SER A 220 3.33 7.95 -1.99
C SER A 220 4.72 8.57 -2.22
N THR A 221 5.44 8.09 -3.21
CA THR A 221 6.83 8.47 -3.49
C THR A 221 6.98 9.54 -4.57
N GLY A 222 5.87 10.06 -5.10
CA GLY A 222 5.88 11.23 -5.97
C GLY A 222 6.15 12.50 -5.18
N VAL A 223 7.17 13.26 -5.59
CA VAL A 223 7.54 14.53 -4.99
C VAL A 223 6.49 15.59 -5.30
N LYS A 224 6.10 16.38 -4.31
CA LYS A 224 5.07 17.44 -4.44
C LYS A 224 5.65 18.84 -4.49
N ASP A 225 6.75 19.09 -3.77
CA ASP A 225 7.46 20.37 -3.79
C ASP A 225 8.36 20.45 -5.04
N PRO A 226 8.15 21.41 -5.95
CA PRO A 226 8.95 21.55 -7.16
C PRO A 226 10.41 21.98 -6.90
N ASN A 227 10.74 22.37 -5.67
CA ASN A 227 12.12 22.73 -5.29
C ASN A 227 12.95 21.50 -4.87
N LEU A 228 12.30 20.34 -4.68
CA LEU A 228 12.98 19.09 -4.36
C LEU A 228 13.22 18.26 -5.63
N PRO A 229 14.28 17.42 -5.66
CA PRO A 229 14.49 16.49 -6.76
C PRO A 229 13.26 15.58 -6.95
N ASP A 230 12.81 15.42 -8.18
CA ASP A 230 11.60 14.63 -8.51
C ASP A 230 11.74 13.12 -8.24
N THR A 231 12.98 12.65 -8.06
CA THR A 231 13.31 11.25 -7.69
C THR A 231 13.69 11.09 -6.21
N LEU A 232 13.52 12.12 -5.38
CA LEU A 232 14.01 12.18 -3.99
C LEU A 232 13.62 10.94 -3.16
N TYR A 233 12.33 10.57 -3.17
CA TYR A 233 11.85 9.43 -2.37
C TYR A 233 12.15 8.06 -2.99
N VAL A 234 12.85 8.04 -4.10
CA VAL A 234 13.42 6.83 -4.70
C VAL A 234 14.89 6.71 -4.32
N THR A 235 15.70 7.73 -4.65
CA THR A 235 17.16 7.69 -4.46
C THR A 235 17.58 7.71 -3.00
N GLU A 236 16.81 8.38 -2.14
CA GLU A 236 17.10 8.51 -0.71
C GLU A 236 16.48 7.39 0.18
N LEU A 237 15.79 6.43 -0.42
CA LEU A 237 15.15 5.33 0.28
C LEU A 237 15.55 3.95 -0.28
N VAL A 238 16.73 3.83 -0.82
CA VAL A 238 17.30 2.56 -1.28
C VAL A 238 17.80 1.77 -0.08
N ALA A 239 17.25 0.58 0.12
CA ALA A 239 17.69 -0.34 1.17
C ALA A 239 17.41 -1.80 0.78
N PRO A 240 18.14 -2.78 1.33
CA PRO A 240 17.88 -4.19 1.09
C PRO A 240 16.43 -4.60 1.43
N ASN A 241 15.86 -5.47 0.62
CA ASN A 241 14.51 -6.02 0.82
C ASN A 241 13.37 -4.98 0.87
N THR A 242 13.55 -3.82 0.28
CA THR A 242 12.49 -2.82 0.13
C THR A 242 11.84 -2.88 -1.24
N VAL A 243 10.62 -2.36 -1.32
CA VAL A 243 9.89 -2.10 -2.56
C VAL A 243 9.60 -0.61 -2.63
N ASN A 244 9.63 -0.02 -3.81
CA ASN A 244 9.17 1.35 -4.04
C ASN A 244 8.07 1.33 -5.08
N THR A 245 6.90 1.85 -4.75
CA THR A 245 5.81 2.04 -5.71
C THR A 245 5.79 3.49 -6.16
N MET A 246 5.97 3.69 -7.46
CA MET A 246 6.12 5.01 -8.06
C MET A 246 4.90 5.34 -8.91
N PRO A 247 4.39 6.58 -8.87
CA PRO A 247 3.55 7.08 -9.95
C PRO A 247 4.31 7.04 -11.28
N GLU A 248 3.62 6.89 -12.40
CA GLU A 248 4.20 6.78 -13.75
C GLU A 248 5.25 7.89 -13.99
N LYS A 249 4.90 9.15 -13.73
CA LYS A 249 5.82 10.29 -13.86
C LYS A 249 7.12 10.13 -13.04
N THR A 250 7.03 9.55 -11.83
CA THR A 250 8.21 9.32 -10.99
C THR A 250 9.02 8.14 -11.51
N LEU A 251 8.35 7.11 -12.04
CA LEU A 251 9.01 5.98 -12.68
C LEU A 251 9.81 6.43 -13.92
N ASP A 252 9.20 7.25 -14.76
CA ASP A 252 9.85 7.82 -15.95
C ASP A 252 11.08 8.67 -15.57
N ALA A 253 10.93 9.55 -14.57
CA ALA A 253 12.03 10.36 -14.07
C ALA A 253 13.16 9.49 -13.48
N THR A 254 12.79 8.44 -12.76
CA THR A 254 13.77 7.49 -12.19
C THR A 254 14.54 6.76 -13.29
N TYR A 255 13.86 6.33 -14.34
CA TYR A 255 14.47 5.67 -15.49
C TYR A 255 15.37 6.61 -16.28
N ASP A 256 14.97 7.87 -16.45
CA ASP A 256 15.68 8.86 -17.27
C ASP A 256 16.96 9.40 -16.59
N HIS A 257 16.88 9.74 -15.31
CA HIS A 257 17.98 10.48 -14.68
C HIS A 257 18.27 10.17 -13.20
N ALA A 258 17.64 9.18 -12.57
CA ALA A 258 17.96 8.86 -11.19
C ALA A 258 19.37 8.25 -11.06
N ASP A 259 20.13 8.75 -10.12
CA ASP A 259 21.42 8.17 -9.72
C ASP A 259 21.23 7.31 -8.45
N VAL A 260 21.17 6.00 -8.64
CA VAL A 260 21.01 5.03 -7.55
C VAL A 260 22.37 4.48 -7.14
N THR A 261 22.92 5.01 -6.06
CA THR A 261 24.31 4.75 -5.62
C THR A 261 24.44 3.63 -4.58
N GLY A 262 23.35 2.95 -4.20
CA GLY A 262 23.32 1.89 -3.19
C GLY A 262 22.49 2.26 -1.98
N ASP A 263 22.74 1.61 -0.84
CA ASP A 263 21.96 1.82 0.39
C ASP A 263 22.08 3.25 0.93
N THR A 264 20.96 3.96 1.00
CA THR A 264 20.86 5.34 1.48
C THR A 264 20.07 5.45 2.79
N VAL A 265 19.71 4.32 3.39
CA VAL A 265 18.87 4.24 4.59
C VAL A 265 19.65 3.74 5.80
N SER A 266 20.40 2.65 5.65
CA SER A 266 21.14 2.05 6.76
C SER A 266 22.16 3.03 7.34
N GLY A 267 22.16 3.14 8.67
CA GLY A 267 23.09 4.04 9.37
C GLY A 267 22.64 5.50 9.49
N THR A 268 21.46 5.88 8.96
CA THR A 268 20.92 7.25 9.03
C THR A 268 19.91 7.46 10.17
N TYR A 269 19.76 6.50 11.06
CA TYR A 269 18.66 6.48 12.05
C TYR A 269 18.78 7.57 13.10
N GLU A 270 20.00 7.85 13.58
CA GLU A 270 20.27 8.87 14.58
C GLU A 270 19.94 10.27 14.04
N GLU A 271 20.42 10.57 12.83
CA GLU A 271 20.09 11.81 12.10
C GLU A 271 18.58 11.94 11.84
N SER A 272 17.94 10.85 11.46
CA SER A 272 16.50 10.82 11.20
C SER A 272 15.68 11.08 12.49
N ALA A 273 16.11 10.54 13.63
CA ALA A 273 15.50 10.83 14.93
C ALA A 273 15.67 12.31 15.29
N GLU A 274 16.87 12.88 15.09
CA GLU A 274 17.12 14.28 15.33
C GLU A 274 16.25 15.21 14.47
N VAL A 275 15.97 14.85 13.22
CA VAL A 275 15.05 15.60 12.34
C VAL A 275 13.64 15.63 12.94
N LEU A 276 13.09 14.48 13.34
CA LEU A 276 11.74 14.44 13.94
C LEU A 276 11.68 15.19 15.28
N ASP A 277 12.73 15.09 16.10
CA ASP A 277 12.84 15.84 17.35
C ASP A 277 12.93 17.35 17.09
N ALA A 278 13.66 17.78 16.06
CA ALA A 278 13.74 19.18 15.66
C ALA A 278 12.37 19.71 15.19
N VAL A 279 11.64 18.95 14.40
CA VAL A 279 10.26 19.25 13.99
C VAL A 279 9.34 19.39 15.22
N ALA A 280 9.45 18.48 16.19
CA ALA A 280 8.69 18.57 17.44
C ALA A 280 9.03 19.81 18.26
N ARG A 281 10.31 20.22 18.32
CA ARG A 281 10.74 21.48 18.99
C ARG A 281 10.14 22.73 18.36
N GLN A 282 9.79 22.68 17.07
CA GLN A 282 9.04 23.78 16.42
C GLN A 282 7.54 23.78 16.75
N GLY A 283 7.08 22.89 17.63
CA GLY A 283 5.68 22.76 18.03
C GLY A 283 4.81 21.94 17.05
N VAL A 284 5.40 21.23 16.12
CA VAL A 284 4.69 20.32 15.19
C VAL A 284 4.58 18.94 15.85
N SER A 285 3.36 18.54 16.21
CA SER A 285 3.09 17.24 16.82
C SER A 285 3.10 16.13 15.78
N TYR A 286 4.07 15.22 15.86
CA TYR A 286 4.13 14.02 15.02
C TYR A 286 2.83 13.19 15.10
N ARG A 287 2.32 13.00 16.33
CA ARG A 287 1.10 12.23 16.56
C ARG A 287 -0.10 12.84 15.83
N GLU A 288 -0.32 14.15 15.95
CA GLU A 288 -1.42 14.82 15.26
C GLU A 288 -1.29 14.73 13.73
N VAL A 289 -0.07 14.81 13.20
CA VAL A 289 0.19 14.66 11.76
C VAL A 289 -0.23 13.28 11.28
N VAL A 290 0.22 12.21 11.93
CA VAL A 290 -0.03 10.85 11.46
C VAL A 290 -1.49 10.42 11.67
N GLU A 291 -2.16 10.87 12.74
CA GLU A 291 -3.58 10.64 12.98
C GLU A 291 -4.45 11.34 11.90
N LEU A 292 -4.10 12.59 11.55
CA LEU A 292 -4.77 13.32 10.47
C LEU A 292 -4.60 12.59 9.13
N LEU A 293 -3.37 12.16 8.81
CA LEU A 293 -3.07 11.49 7.54
C LEU A 293 -3.75 10.12 7.41
N GLU A 294 -3.92 9.39 8.51
CA GLU A 294 -4.69 8.14 8.53
C GLU A 294 -6.15 8.43 8.19
N THR A 295 -6.76 9.41 8.84
CA THR A 295 -8.15 9.83 8.60
C THR A 295 -8.35 10.28 7.15
N GLU A 296 -7.54 11.21 6.68
CA GLU A 296 -7.60 11.68 5.28
C GLU A 296 -7.31 10.57 4.26
N GLY A 297 -6.48 9.60 4.64
CA GLY A 297 -6.16 8.46 3.80
C GLY A 297 -7.40 7.59 3.55
N LEU A 298 -8.15 7.29 4.59
CA LEU A 298 -9.41 6.54 4.50
C LEU A 298 -10.47 7.32 3.69
N GLU A 299 -10.67 8.60 3.99
CA GLU A 299 -11.62 9.45 3.25
C GLU A 299 -11.31 9.50 1.75
N LYS A 300 -10.02 9.59 1.39
CA LYS A 300 -9.60 9.57 -0.02
C LYS A 300 -9.84 8.21 -0.69
N PHE A 301 -9.73 7.12 0.05
CA PHE A 301 -10.03 5.79 -0.47
C PHE A 301 -11.54 5.60 -0.66
N ASP A 302 -12.35 5.99 0.30
CA ASP A 302 -13.82 5.98 0.19
C ASP A 302 -14.28 6.78 -1.04
N LYS A 303 -13.78 8.01 -1.18
CA LYS A 303 -14.09 8.86 -2.32
C LYS A 303 -13.68 8.23 -3.66
N SER A 304 -12.48 7.64 -3.73
CA SER A 304 -12.03 6.97 -4.96
C SER A 304 -12.88 5.75 -5.30
N TRP A 305 -13.39 5.05 -4.30
CA TRP A 305 -14.32 3.95 -4.48
C TRP A 305 -15.68 4.43 -4.99
N GLU A 306 -16.23 5.50 -4.41
CA GLU A 306 -17.46 6.13 -4.88
C GLU A 306 -17.35 6.58 -6.34
N GLU A 307 -16.26 7.25 -6.71
CA GLU A 307 -15.96 7.65 -8.09
C GLU A 307 -15.89 6.44 -9.04
N LEU A 308 -15.36 5.31 -8.59
CA LEU A 308 -15.32 4.07 -9.36
C LEU A 308 -16.72 3.50 -9.59
N LEU A 309 -17.56 3.45 -8.55
CA LEU A 309 -18.96 3.01 -8.64
C LEU A 309 -19.77 3.90 -9.57
N GLU A 310 -19.66 5.23 -9.45
CA GLU A 310 -20.33 6.20 -10.31
C GLU A 310 -19.92 6.04 -11.77
N THR A 311 -18.62 5.87 -12.03
CA THR A 311 -18.11 5.66 -13.39
C THR A 311 -18.68 4.38 -13.99
N CYS A 312 -18.68 3.28 -13.23
CA CYS A 312 -19.27 2.02 -13.68
C CYS A 312 -20.77 2.15 -13.95
N LEU A 313 -21.50 2.87 -13.11
CA LEU A 313 -22.95 3.10 -13.29
C LEU A 313 -23.24 3.88 -14.57
N LEU A 314 -22.49 4.93 -14.89
CA LEU A 314 -22.67 5.71 -16.12
C LEU A 314 -22.47 4.83 -17.35
N TYR A 315 -21.44 4.00 -17.38
CA TYR A 315 -21.19 3.09 -18.52
C TYR A 315 -22.25 1.98 -18.65
N THR A 316 -22.79 1.49 -17.54
CA THR A 316 -23.89 0.49 -17.59
C THR A 316 -25.19 1.09 -18.09
N SER A 317 -25.49 2.36 -17.77
CA SER A 317 -26.69 3.05 -18.26
C SER A 317 -26.59 3.42 -19.76
N ASP A 318 -25.44 3.90 -20.21
CA ASP A 318 -25.20 4.21 -21.63
C ASP A 318 -25.25 2.95 -22.52
N ALA A 319 -24.69 1.84 -22.03
CA ALA A 319 -24.75 0.54 -22.74
C ALA A 319 -26.18 0.00 -22.83
N ALA A 320 -27.01 0.23 -21.81
CA ALA A 320 -28.43 -0.18 -21.84
C ALA A 320 -29.25 0.67 -22.85
N ASP A 321 -28.99 1.98 -22.97
CA ASP A 321 -29.64 2.88 -23.91
C ASP A 321 -29.25 2.58 -25.37
N ASP A 322 -28.01 2.22 -25.65
CA ASP A 322 -27.55 1.82 -26.99
C ASP A 322 -28.15 0.47 -27.42
N SER A 323 -28.37 -0.46 -26.49
CA SER A 323 -29.02 -1.75 -26.78
C SER A 323 -30.51 -1.62 -27.14
N LEU A 324 -31.17 -0.54 -26.77
CA LEU A 324 -32.57 -0.21 -27.11
C LEU A 324 -32.71 0.54 -28.41
N ARG A 325 -31.59 0.90 -29.07
CA ARG A 325 -31.58 1.65 -30.35
C ARG A 325 -31.32 0.78 -31.59
N VAL A 326 -31.21 -0.54 -31.46
CA VAL A 326 -31.02 -1.49 -32.57
C VAL A 326 -32.31 -2.18 -32.96
#